data_1d01d9af61c564462a3f7e636c56c4b6
#
_entry.id   1d01d9af61c564462a3f7e636c56c4b6
#
_cell.length_a   1.000
_cell.length_b   1.000
_cell.length_c   1.000
_cell.angle_alpha   90.00
_cell.angle_beta   90.00
_cell.angle_gamma   90.00
#
_symmetry.space_group_name_H-M   'P 1'
#
loop_
_entity.id
_entity.type
_entity.pdbx_description
1 polymer ?
#
loop_
_entity_poly.entity_id
_entity_poly.type
_entity_poly.pdbx_seq_one_letter_code
_entity_poly.pdbx_strand_id
1 'polypeptide(L)'
;PDTVRQLLLDEIARVRAEGVDREIFTLCKNEKYGQLIENLENVEDSASQMADFALAGQTVAQQITTLAGLKAEDADAALQQILCEERMATMYIQPDGTAVLPEDDGEEEEV
;
A
#
# COMPACT_ATOMS: atom_id res chain seq x y z
N PRO A 1 16.70 -5.12 14.33
CA PRO A 1 15.76 -4.10 13.82
C PRO A 1 16.45 -3.08 12.91
N ASP A 2 17.62 -2.59 13.29
CA ASP A 2 18.35 -1.56 12.52
C ASP A 2 18.77 -2.02 11.12
N THR A 3 19.14 -3.29 10.97
CA THR A 3 19.46 -3.89 9.66
C THR A 3 18.27 -3.84 8.71
N VAL A 4 17.05 -4.15 9.20
CA VAL A 4 15.83 -4.10 8.39
C VAL A 4 15.50 -2.65 8.00
N ARG A 5 15.63 -1.72 8.95
CA ARG A 5 15.46 -0.30 8.67
C ARG A 5 16.42 0.17 7.56
N GLN A 6 17.69 -0.21 7.66
CA GLN A 6 18.69 0.19 6.66
C GLN A 6 18.37 -0.38 5.28
N LEU A 7 17.99 -1.66 5.20
CA LEU A 7 17.58 -2.26 3.92
C LEU A 7 16.39 -1.53 3.27
N LEU A 8 15.42 -1.10 4.07
CA LEU A 8 14.28 -0.31 3.56
C LEU A 8 14.72 1.07 3.08
N LEU A 9 15.61 1.74 3.80
CA LEU A 9 16.15 3.04 3.38
C LEU A 9 16.96 2.94 2.10
N ASP A 10 17.78 1.90 1.98
CA ASP A 10 18.60 1.65 0.78
C ASP A 10 17.69 1.38 -0.44
N GLU A 11 16.63 0.60 -0.27
CA GLU A 11 15.65 0.34 -1.34
C GLU A 11 14.88 1.61 -1.74
N ILE A 12 14.45 2.41 -0.77
CA ILE A 12 13.82 3.71 -1.04
C ILE A 12 14.79 4.61 -1.83
N ALA A 13 16.04 4.68 -1.42
CA ALA A 13 17.06 5.47 -2.11
C ALA A 13 17.27 4.98 -3.55
N ARG A 14 17.31 3.67 -3.75
CA ARG A 14 17.43 3.05 -5.08
C ARG A 14 16.25 3.43 -5.98
N VAL A 15 15.03 3.22 -5.51
CA VAL A 15 13.83 3.51 -6.32
C VAL A 15 13.69 5.01 -6.59
N ARG A 16 14.09 5.87 -5.64
CA ARG A 16 14.14 7.32 -5.87
C ARG A 16 15.13 7.73 -6.95
N ALA A 17 16.26 7.01 -7.08
CA ALA A 17 17.28 7.29 -8.09
C ALA A 17 16.91 6.72 -9.47
N GLU A 18 16.31 5.53 -9.52
CA GLU A 18 16.00 4.80 -10.76
C GLU A 18 14.60 5.12 -11.30
N GLY A 19 13.70 5.59 -10.43
CA GLY A 19 12.27 5.73 -10.72
C GLY A 19 11.51 4.43 -10.47
N VAL A 20 10.17 4.51 -10.55
CA VAL A 20 9.30 3.33 -10.41
C VAL A 20 9.42 2.44 -11.64
N ASP A 21 9.34 1.12 -11.42
CA ASP A 21 9.24 0.16 -12.51
C ASP A 21 7.96 0.36 -13.30
N ARG A 22 8.08 0.53 -14.62
CA ARG A 22 6.96 0.88 -15.51
C ARG A 22 5.95 -0.25 -15.68
N GLU A 23 6.40 -1.52 -15.64
CA GLU A 23 5.51 -2.67 -15.72
C GLU A 23 4.74 -2.82 -14.42
N ILE A 24 5.42 -2.75 -13.27
CA ILE A 24 4.79 -2.80 -11.95
C ILE A 24 3.79 -1.65 -11.80
N PHE A 25 4.15 -0.42 -12.19
CA PHE A 25 3.23 0.71 -12.17
C PHE A 25 1.95 0.41 -12.97
N THR A 26 2.09 -0.14 -14.17
CA THR A 26 0.95 -0.47 -15.04
C THR A 26 0.07 -1.54 -14.41
N LEU A 27 0.67 -2.59 -13.83
CA LEU A 27 -0.06 -3.65 -13.13
C LEU A 27 -0.84 -3.09 -11.93
N CYS A 28 -0.19 -2.31 -11.07
CA CYS A 28 -0.84 -1.69 -9.90
C CYS A 28 -1.95 -0.71 -10.30
N LYS A 29 -1.75 0.07 -11.36
CA LYS A 29 -2.78 0.97 -11.89
C LYS A 29 -4.01 0.20 -12.37
N ASN A 30 -3.81 -0.89 -13.12
CA ASN A 30 -4.89 -1.73 -13.63
C ASN A 30 -5.62 -2.44 -12.48
N GLU A 31 -4.90 -2.93 -11.48
CA GLU A 31 -5.48 -3.53 -10.28
C GLU A 31 -6.37 -2.51 -9.54
N LYS A 32 -5.86 -1.30 -9.30
CA LYS A 32 -6.64 -0.24 -8.64
C LYS A 32 -7.87 0.17 -9.44
N TYR A 33 -7.75 0.20 -10.76
CA TYR A 33 -8.89 0.47 -11.63
C TYR A 33 -9.94 -0.64 -11.54
N GLY A 34 -9.51 -1.91 -11.56
CA GLY A 34 -10.39 -3.06 -11.38
C GLY A 34 -11.13 -3.03 -10.04
N GLN A 35 -10.42 -2.79 -8.94
CA GLN A 35 -11.00 -2.64 -7.59
C GLN A 35 -12.02 -1.50 -7.52
N LEU A 36 -11.73 -0.37 -8.15
CA LEU A 36 -12.65 0.77 -8.18
C LEU A 36 -13.97 0.41 -8.88
N ILE A 37 -13.89 -0.32 -9.99
CA ILE A 37 -15.07 -0.76 -10.72
C ILE A 37 -15.83 -1.85 -9.94
N GLU A 38 -15.12 -2.84 -9.39
CA GLU A 38 -15.73 -3.92 -8.58
C GLU A 38 -16.50 -3.36 -7.38
N ASN A 39 -15.95 -2.38 -6.68
CA ASN A 39 -16.64 -1.73 -5.56
C ASN A 39 -17.94 -1.03 -5.99
N LEU A 40 -18.07 -0.59 -7.24
CA LEU A 40 -19.29 0.03 -7.74
C LEU A 40 -20.41 -0.98 -8.04
N GLU A 41 -20.09 -2.27 -8.14
CA GLU A 41 -21.08 -3.34 -8.35
C GLU A 41 -21.82 -3.71 -7.05
N ASN A 42 -21.20 -3.44 -5.88
CA ASN A 42 -21.82 -3.67 -4.58
C ASN A 42 -22.41 -2.36 -4.04
N VAL A 43 -23.68 -2.39 -3.63
CA VAL A 43 -24.40 -1.19 -3.16
C VAL A 43 -23.79 -0.60 -1.89
N GLU A 44 -23.39 -1.44 -0.94
CA GLU A 44 -22.81 -1.00 0.35
C GLU A 44 -21.41 -0.41 0.15
N ASP A 45 -20.57 -1.09 -0.61
CA ASP A 45 -19.22 -0.61 -0.94
C ASP A 45 -19.27 0.66 -1.78
N SER A 46 -20.18 0.74 -2.74
CA SER A 46 -20.42 1.91 -3.57
C SER A 46 -20.83 3.12 -2.73
N ALA A 47 -21.76 2.94 -1.78
CA ALA A 47 -22.20 4.02 -0.89
C ALA A 47 -21.08 4.51 0.01
N SER A 48 -20.29 3.61 0.61
CA SER A 48 -19.13 3.93 1.44
C SER A 48 -18.06 4.69 0.63
N GLN A 49 -17.75 4.19 -0.55
CA GLN A 49 -16.77 4.82 -1.44
C GLN A 49 -17.19 6.22 -1.90
N MET A 50 -18.48 6.39 -2.23
CA MET A 50 -19.02 7.71 -2.58
C MET A 50 -18.92 8.69 -1.42
N ALA A 51 -19.22 8.24 -0.19
CA ALA A 51 -19.09 9.05 1.01
C ALA A 51 -17.64 9.48 1.27
N ASP A 52 -16.69 8.57 1.15
CA ASP A 52 -15.26 8.85 1.33
C ASP A 52 -14.74 9.88 0.31
N PHE A 53 -15.11 9.72 -0.96
CA PHE A 53 -14.74 10.70 -1.99
C PHE A 53 -15.41 12.06 -1.77
N ALA A 54 -16.68 12.08 -1.35
CA ALA A 54 -17.38 13.32 -1.06
C ALA A 54 -16.74 14.08 0.12
N LEU A 55 -16.30 13.37 1.17
CA LEU A 55 -15.56 13.96 2.29
C LEU A 55 -14.23 14.58 1.85
N ALA A 56 -13.59 13.99 0.84
CA ALA A 56 -12.39 14.54 0.21
C ALA A 56 -12.68 15.63 -0.85
N GLY A 57 -13.95 16.01 -1.04
CA GLY A 57 -14.36 17.00 -2.04
C GLY A 57 -14.29 16.48 -3.49
N GLN A 58 -14.40 15.18 -3.68
CA GLN A 58 -14.24 14.52 -4.98
C GLN A 58 -15.46 13.68 -5.33
N THR A 59 -15.59 13.31 -6.61
CA THR A 59 -16.59 12.38 -7.10
C THR A 59 -15.95 11.10 -7.62
N VAL A 60 -16.72 10.01 -7.69
CA VAL A 60 -16.27 8.74 -8.29
C VAL A 60 -15.79 8.97 -9.73
N ALA A 61 -16.51 9.76 -10.52
CA ALA A 61 -16.11 10.07 -11.90
C ALA A 61 -14.76 10.80 -11.98
N GLN A 62 -14.49 11.73 -11.06
CA GLN A 62 -13.19 12.39 -10.96
C GLN A 62 -12.09 11.40 -10.59
N GLN A 63 -12.34 10.47 -9.67
CA GLN A 63 -11.37 9.44 -9.30
C GLN A 63 -11.03 8.52 -10.47
N ILE A 64 -12.05 8.05 -11.20
CA ILE A 64 -11.84 7.21 -12.39
C ILE A 64 -11.00 7.97 -13.43
N THR A 65 -11.33 9.22 -13.71
CA THR A 65 -10.62 10.05 -14.68
C THR A 65 -9.18 10.31 -14.26
N THR A 66 -8.96 10.61 -12.97
CA THR A 66 -7.62 10.82 -12.40
C THR A 66 -6.79 9.55 -12.50
N LEU A 67 -7.34 8.41 -12.07
CA LEU A 67 -6.65 7.12 -12.12
C LEU A 67 -6.31 6.72 -13.57
N ALA A 68 -7.23 6.91 -14.51
CA ALA A 68 -7.00 6.64 -15.92
C ALA A 68 -5.88 7.52 -16.49
N GLY A 69 -5.79 8.78 -16.06
CA GLY A 69 -4.78 9.76 -16.52
C GLY A 69 -3.41 9.61 -15.87
N LEU A 70 -3.28 8.87 -14.75
CA LEU A 70 -2.01 8.71 -14.03
C LEU A 70 -0.93 8.09 -14.92
N LYS A 71 0.25 8.69 -14.85
CA LYS A 71 1.47 8.22 -15.52
C LYS A 71 2.51 7.81 -14.48
N ALA A 72 3.48 7.00 -14.90
CA ALA A 72 4.56 6.59 -14.02
C ALA A 72 5.42 7.78 -13.54
N GLU A 73 5.50 8.85 -14.34
CA GLU A 73 6.17 10.10 -13.97
C GLU A 73 5.49 10.81 -12.77
N ASP A 74 4.17 10.67 -12.65
CA ASP A 74 3.42 11.20 -11.51
C ASP A 74 3.76 10.42 -10.23
N ALA A 75 3.93 9.09 -10.35
CA ALA A 75 4.38 8.25 -9.25
C ALA A 75 5.84 8.58 -8.86
N ASP A 76 6.72 8.81 -9.81
CA ASP A 76 8.09 9.26 -9.54
C ASP A 76 8.11 10.58 -8.79
N ALA A 77 7.28 11.55 -9.20
CA ALA A 77 7.18 12.84 -8.53
C ALA A 77 6.64 12.72 -7.09
N ALA A 78 5.60 11.90 -6.89
CA ALA A 78 5.04 11.63 -5.58
C ALA A 78 6.07 10.94 -4.65
N LEU A 79 6.81 9.97 -5.17
CA LEU A 79 7.88 9.26 -4.47
C LEU A 79 8.93 10.23 -3.93
N GLN A 80 9.36 11.21 -4.74
CA GLN A 80 10.34 12.22 -4.32
C GLN A 80 9.82 13.11 -3.19
N GLN A 81 8.52 13.39 -3.14
CA GLN A 81 7.91 14.25 -2.14
C GLN A 81 7.57 13.51 -0.83
N ILE A 82 7.16 12.25 -0.92
CA ILE A 82 6.59 11.50 0.20
C ILE A 82 7.64 10.66 0.91
N LEU A 83 8.43 9.90 0.15
CA LEU A 83 9.41 8.98 0.71
C LEU A 83 10.78 9.65 0.86
N CYS A 84 10.88 10.59 1.77
CA CYS A 84 12.14 11.23 2.17
C CYS A 84 12.40 10.96 3.66
N GLU A 85 13.66 10.79 4.02
CA GLU A 85 14.06 10.38 5.38
C GLU A 85 13.57 11.37 6.44
N GLU A 86 13.54 12.67 6.14
CA GLU A 86 13.09 13.73 7.05
C GLU A 86 11.60 13.63 7.43
N ARG A 87 10.81 12.85 6.68
CA ARG A 87 9.38 12.62 6.91
C ARG A 87 9.07 11.24 7.43
N MET A 88 10.08 10.43 7.71
CA MET A 88 9.91 9.05 8.18
C MET A 88 9.97 8.98 9.71
N ALA A 89 9.06 8.20 10.29
CA ALA A 89 9.11 7.75 11.66
C ALA A 89 9.21 6.22 11.68
N THR A 90 10.06 5.69 12.54
CA THR A 90 10.24 4.24 12.67
C THR A 90 9.84 3.79 14.06
N MET A 91 8.98 2.79 14.14
CA MET A 91 8.61 2.12 15.37
C MET A 91 8.97 0.65 15.28
N TYR A 92 9.61 0.10 16.30
CA TYR A 92 9.94 -1.31 16.39
C TYR A 92 9.01 -1.99 17.39
N ILE A 93 8.35 -3.07 16.94
CA ILE A 93 7.62 -3.98 17.80
C ILE A 93 8.44 -5.26 17.86
N GLN A 94 8.93 -5.58 19.04
CA GLN A 94 9.75 -6.77 19.29
C GLN A 94 9.07 -7.64 20.33
N PRO A 95 9.21 -8.98 20.27
CA PRO A 95 8.77 -9.83 21.35
C PRO A 95 9.56 -9.46 22.63
N ASP A 96 8.87 -9.31 23.73
CA ASP A 96 9.46 -8.94 25.03
C ASP A 96 10.23 -10.08 25.71
N GLY A 97 10.27 -11.26 25.06
CA GLY A 97 10.92 -12.47 25.59
C GLY A 97 10.12 -13.17 26.68
N THR A 98 8.97 -12.66 27.07
CA THR A 98 8.09 -13.26 28.10
C THR A 98 6.93 -14.07 27.50
N ALA A 99 6.66 -13.92 26.20
CA ALA A 99 5.65 -14.71 25.52
C ALA A 99 6.13 -16.16 25.37
N VAL A 100 5.66 -17.02 26.25
CA VAL A 100 5.74 -18.48 26.04
C VAL A 100 4.74 -18.76 24.93
N LEU A 101 5.23 -19.11 23.73
CA LEU A 101 4.36 -19.69 22.72
C LEU A 101 3.69 -20.91 23.33
N PRO A 102 2.37 -21.09 23.19
CA PRO A 102 1.74 -22.32 23.58
C PRO A 102 2.51 -23.48 22.94
N GLU A 103 2.97 -24.42 23.72
CA GLU A 103 3.56 -25.65 23.22
C GLU A 103 2.50 -26.25 22.28
N ASP A 104 2.88 -26.53 21.06
CA ASP A 104 2.05 -27.26 20.11
C ASP A 104 1.85 -28.66 20.68
N ASP A 105 0.77 -28.83 21.43
CA ASP A 105 0.34 -30.13 21.93
C ASP A 105 -0.12 -30.94 20.72
N GLY A 106 0.85 -31.48 19.99
CA GLY A 106 0.62 -32.36 18.84
C GLY A 106 -0.25 -33.52 19.26
N GLU A 107 -1.56 -33.33 19.31
CA GLU A 107 -2.51 -34.42 19.29
C GLU A 107 -2.44 -35.04 17.88
N GLU A 108 -1.55 -36.04 17.75
CA GLU A 108 -1.64 -37.02 16.68
C GLU A 108 -2.99 -37.71 16.83
N GLU A 109 -4.00 -37.26 16.06
CA GLU A 109 -5.20 -38.07 15.83
C GLU A 109 -4.76 -39.34 15.07
N GLU A 110 -4.53 -40.43 15.83
CA GLU A 110 -4.50 -41.77 15.27
C GLU A 110 -5.89 -42.09 14.69
N VAL A 111 -5.94 -42.24 13.38
CA VAL A 111 -7.08 -42.83 12.65
C VAL A 111 -6.80 -44.30 12.40
#